data_a1a0316908192a619d4c2ce6b5630446
#
_entry.id   a1a0316908192a619d4c2ce6b5630446
#
_cell.length_a   1.000
_cell.length_b   1.000
_cell.length_c   1.000
_cell.angle_alpha   90.00
_cell.angle_beta   90.00
_cell.angle_gamma   90.00
#
_symmetry.space_group_name_H-M   'P 1'
#
loop_
_entity.id
_entity.type
_entity.pdbx_description
1 polymer ?
#
loop_
_entity_poly.entity_id
_entity_poly.type
_entity_poly.pdbx_seq_one_letter_code
_entity_poly.pdbx_strand_id
1 'polypeptide(L)'
;MAADDARTVEVDGREVHVSRPDKVYFPALGATKFDLVSYYLAIGDHLRGTAGGRPAMLQRFPDGATGKSFYQKRIPAGAPDWLQSTVVATPNGTTSNALVVADLAHVVWAVNVGCIGLHLWPYLAADPEHADELRIDLDPTAGIGFPEVRAAALCCRALLEELGIEGHPKTTGNKGLHIYVRLAPQWDSFAVRAAVVALARELERRHPDLITAAWWKEERGARVFVDFNQNAPHKTVFGAWFARPRTGGQVSTPLHWDEVETVVPDELTIRTVPELVRRRGDPWGDMAARPQSLEPLLAMAAADRDAGLPDAPWPPQYPKMPGEPPRVAPSRARKAPEGG
;
A
#
# COMPACT_ATOMS: atom_id res chain seq x y z
N MET A 1 -7.92 15.77 -37.41
CA MET A 1 -7.96 15.46 -35.99
C MET A 1 -8.89 14.27 -35.85
N ALA A 2 -8.39 13.09 -35.49
CA ALA A 2 -9.26 11.94 -35.23
C ALA A 2 -10.21 12.33 -34.11
N ALA A 3 -11.52 12.04 -34.28
CA ALA A 3 -12.50 12.21 -33.22
C ALA A 3 -11.97 11.54 -31.97
N ASP A 4 -12.01 12.28 -30.87
CA ASP A 4 -11.58 11.77 -29.56
C ASP A 4 -12.53 10.62 -29.20
N ASP A 5 -12.05 9.38 -29.36
CA ASP A 5 -12.80 8.16 -29.09
C ASP A 5 -12.90 8.02 -27.55
N ALA A 6 -13.81 8.79 -26.96
CA ALA A 6 -14.04 8.84 -25.53
C ALA A 6 -15.30 8.05 -25.19
N ARG A 7 -15.26 7.30 -24.08
CA ARG A 7 -16.47 6.71 -23.47
C ARG A 7 -16.84 7.47 -22.20
N THR A 8 -18.12 7.81 -22.08
CA THR A 8 -18.66 8.41 -20.86
C THR A 8 -19.16 7.31 -19.94
N VAL A 9 -18.80 7.39 -18.67
CA VAL A 9 -19.23 6.48 -17.61
C VAL A 9 -20.01 7.29 -16.58
N GLU A 10 -21.23 6.87 -16.29
CA GLU A 10 -21.98 7.39 -15.16
C GLU A 10 -21.62 6.60 -13.91
N VAL A 11 -21.12 7.27 -12.88
CA VAL A 11 -20.68 6.66 -11.62
C VAL A 11 -20.85 7.65 -10.47
N ASP A 12 -21.48 7.19 -9.38
CA ASP A 12 -21.77 7.98 -8.18
C ASP A 12 -22.44 9.34 -8.50
N GLY A 13 -23.38 9.33 -9.48
CA GLY A 13 -24.14 10.51 -9.91
C GLY A 13 -23.34 11.53 -10.74
N ARG A 14 -22.20 11.11 -11.32
CA ARG A 14 -21.35 11.94 -12.17
C ARG A 14 -21.05 11.26 -13.49
N GLU A 15 -20.96 12.06 -14.54
CA GLU A 15 -20.42 11.65 -15.82
C GLU A 15 -18.91 11.85 -15.85
N VAL A 16 -18.16 10.76 -16.05
CA VAL A 16 -16.70 10.79 -16.18
C VAL A 16 -16.31 10.37 -17.59
N HIS A 17 -15.64 11.25 -18.32
CA HIS A 17 -15.15 10.96 -19.66
C HIS A 17 -13.83 10.20 -19.60
N VAL A 18 -13.80 9.04 -20.26
CA VAL A 18 -12.60 8.19 -20.40
C VAL A 18 -12.07 8.31 -21.82
N SER A 19 -11.04 9.10 -22.00
CA SER A 19 -10.37 9.28 -23.30
C SER A 19 -9.54 8.04 -23.66
N ARG A 20 -9.45 7.73 -24.95
CA ARG A 20 -8.69 6.58 -25.47
C ARG A 20 -9.00 5.28 -24.71
N PRO A 21 -10.27 4.86 -24.60
CA PRO A 21 -10.70 3.71 -23.78
C PRO A 21 -10.03 2.40 -24.23
N ASP A 22 -9.78 2.23 -25.51
CA ASP A 22 -9.23 1.01 -26.10
C ASP A 22 -7.69 0.95 -26.07
N LYS A 23 -7.03 1.97 -25.46
CA LYS A 23 -5.58 1.94 -25.25
C LYS A 23 -5.19 0.74 -24.39
N VAL A 24 -4.30 -0.12 -24.89
CA VAL A 24 -3.82 -1.30 -24.15
C VAL A 24 -3.01 -0.83 -22.93
N TYR A 25 -3.47 -1.22 -21.73
CA TYR A 25 -2.81 -0.93 -20.46
C TYR A 25 -2.04 -2.12 -19.92
N PHE A 26 -2.52 -3.34 -20.15
CA PHE A 26 -1.93 -4.58 -19.66
C PHE A 26 -1.66 -5.54 -20.81
N PRO A 27 -0.51 -5.42 -21.48
CA PRO A 27 -0.28 -6.15 -22.74
C PRO A 27 -0.24 -7.67 -22.58
N ALA A 28 0.24 -8.22 -21.46
CA ALA A 28 0.22 -9.68 -21.26
C ALA A 28 -1.19 -10.23 -21.06
N LEU A 29 -2.13 -9.39 -20.59
CA LEU A 29 -3.54 -9.73 -20.43
C LEU A 29 -4.38 -9.33 -21.66
N GLY A 30 -3.83 -8.52 -22.56
CA GLY A 30 -4.57 -7.89 -23.66
C GLY A 30 -5.68 -6.94 -23.16
N ALA A 31 -5.54 -6.38 -21.95
CA ALA A 31 -6.56 -5.55 -21.35
C ALA A 31 -6.28 -4.06 -21.57
N THR A 32 -7.36 -3.31 -21.79
CA THR A 32 -7.38 -1.89 -22.15
C THR A 32 -7.53 -1.00 -20.92
N LYS A 33 -7.45 0.31 -21.15
CA LYS A 33 -7.78 1.32 -20.15
C LYS A 33 -9.23 1.20 -19.67
N PHE A 34 -10.16 0.89 -20.60
CA PHE A 34 -11.57 0.72 -20.25
C PHE A 34 -11.82 -0.59 -19.47
N ASP A 35 -11.07 -1.65 -19.74
CA ASP A 35 -11.13 -2.87 -18.91
C ASP A 35 -10.74 -2.58 -17.45
N LEU A 36 -9.77 -1.69 -17.22
CA LEU A 36 -9.41 -1.24 -15.88
C LEU A 36 -10.52 -0.42 -15.23
N VAL A 37 -11.19 0.46 -15.98
CA VAL A 37 -12.38 1.17 -15.47
C VAL A 37 -13.48 0.18 -15.12
N SER A 38 -13.77 -0.78 -15.99
CA SER A 38 -14.80 -1.82 -15.77
C SER A 38 -14.49 -2.67 -14.54
N TYR A 39 -13.22 -2.97 -14.33
CA TYR A 39 -12.77 -3.65 -13.10
C TYR A 39 -13.11 -2.85 -11.85
N TYR A 40 -12.75 -1.56 -11.81
CA TYR A 40 -13.05 -0.73 -10.64
C TYR A 40 -14.54 -0.52 -10.40
N LEU A 41 -15.35 -0.46 -11.44
CA LEU A 41 -16.80 -0.43 -11.31
C LEU A 41 -17.34 -1.73 -10.70
N ALA A 42 -16.80 -2.86 -11.11
CA ALA A 42 -17.25 -4.17 -10.63
C ALA A 42 -16.94 -4.43 -9.15
N ILE A 43 -15.87 -3.79 -8.60
CA ILE A 43 -15.45 -3.98 -7.20
C ILE A 43 -15.62 -2.71 -6.35
N GLY A 44 -16.43 -1.76 -6.82
CA GLY A 44 -16.51 -0.40 -6.26
C GLY A 44 -16.85 -0.34 -4.78
N ASP A 45 -17.75 -1.20 -4.28
CA ASP A 45 -18.13 -1.23 -2.86
C ASP A 45 -16.97 -1.65 -1.96
N HIS A 46 -16.21 -2.66 -2.35
CA HIS A 46 -15.03 -3.13 -1.64
C HIS A 46 -13.92 -2.05 -1.60
N LEU A 47 -13.78 -1.35 -2.73
CA LEU A 47 -12.82 -0.26 -2.86
C LEU A 47 -13.19 0.93 -1.97
N ARG A 48 -14.49 1.29 -1.91
CA ARG A 48 -14.98 2.32 -0.97
C ARG A 48 -14.70 1.96 0.48
N GLY A 49 -14.87 0.70 0.87
CA GLY A 49 -14.61 0.21 2.23
C GLY A 49 -13.16 0.35 2.67
N THR A 50 -12.20 0.26 1.74
CA THR A 50 -10.77 0.30 2.06
C THR A 50 -10.07 1.62 1.75
N ALA A 51 -10.49 2.32 0.70
CA ALA A 51 -9.84 3.55 0.21
C ALA A 51 -10.66 4.82 0.49
N GLY A 52 -11.94 4.68 0.82
CA GLY A 52 -12.86 5.82 0.99
C GLY A 52 -12.37 6.82 2.03
N GLY A 53 -12.41 8.11 1.67
CA GLY A 53 -11.98 9.21 2.53
C GLY A 53 -10.48 9.38 2.71
N ARG A 54 -9.63 8.52 2.08
CA ARG A 54 -8.16 8.60 2.22
C ARG A 54 -7.55 9.53 1.18
N PRO A 55 -6.51 10.28 1.58
CA PRO A 55 -5.64 10.93 0.61
C PRO A 55 -4.89 9.89 -0.22
N ALA A 56 -4.64 10.22 -1.50
CA ALA A 56 -4.01 9.32 -2.44
C ALA A 56 -2.92 10.01 -3.27
N MET A 57 -1.82 9.30 -3.47
CA MET A 57 -0.77 9.64 -4.42
C MET A 57 -0.98 8.81 -5.69
N LEU A 58 -1.01 9.48 -6.84
CA LEU A 58 -1.17 8.86 -8.14
C LEU A 58 0.18 8.41 -8.68
N GLN A 59 0.29 7.14 -9.09
CA GLN A 59 1.36 6.70 -9.97
C GLN A 59 0.80 6.59 -11.38
N ARG A 60 1.20 7.53 -12.26
CA ARG A 60 0.63 7.65 -13.60
C ARG A 60 1.49 6.93 -14.63
N PHE A 61 0.81 6.19 -15.48
CA PHE A 61 1.35 5.42 -16.63
C PHE A 61 0.57 5.83 -17.87
N PRO A 62 0.84 7.00 -18.50
CA PRO A 62 0.07 7.46 -19.64
C PRO A 62 0.07 6.49 -20.81
N ASP A 63 1.11 5.66 -20.90
CA ASP A 63 1.29 4.66 -21.96
C ASP A 63 1.07 3.21 -21.52
N GLY A 64 0.32 3.00 -20.42
CA GLY A 64 0.05 1.69 -19.87
C GLY A 64 1.21 1.14 -19.04
N ALA A 65 1.08 -0.09 -18.53
CA ALA A 65 1.96 -0.68 -17.53
C ALA A 65 3.43 -0.82 -17.95
N THR A 66 3.71 -0.83 -19.25
CA THR A 66 5.08 -0.90 -19.81
C THR A 66 5.68 0.48 -20.13
N GLY A 67 4.87 1.53 -20.04
CA GLY A 67 5.29 2.89 -20.31
C GLY A 67 6.09 3.54 -19.17
N LYS A 68 6.63 4.72 -19.48
CA LYS A 68 7.25 5.56 -18.44
C LYS A 68 6.22 5.98 -17.39
N SER A 69 6.62 6.00 -16.13
CA SER A 69 5.75 6.42 -15.02
C SER A 69 6.32 7.60 -14.26
N PHE A 70 5.42 8.31 -13.58
CA PHE A 70 5.79 9.34 -12.62
C PHE A 70 4.79 9.40 -11.48
N TYR A 71 5.25 9.86 -10.32
CA TYR A 71 4.40 10.08 -9.16
C TYR A 71 3.85 11.49 -9.14
N GLN A 72 2.56 11.60 -8.88
CA GLN A 72 1.86 12.87 -8.76
C GLN A 72 1.11 12.94 -7.44
N LYS A 73 1.55 13.80 -6.54
CA LYS A 73 0.88 14.06 -5.25
C LYS A 73 -0.19 15.15 -5.38
N ARG A 74 0.06 16.16 -6.20
CA ARG A 74 -0.84 17.31 -6.37
C ARG A 74 -1.87 17.04 -7.46
N ILE A 75 -3.13 17.34 -7.19
CA ILE A 75 -4.15 17.41 -8.24
C ILE A 75 -3.72 18.46 -9.28
N PRO A 76 -3.77 18.13 -10.59
CA PRO A 76 -3.36 19.04 -11.65
C PRO A 76 -4.30 20.26 -11.75
N ALA A 77 -3.77 21.40 -12.20
CA ALA A 77 -4.60 22.52 -12.58
C ALA A 77 -5.56 22.10 -13.73
N GLY A 78 -6.81 22.50 -13.67
CA GLY A 78 -7.83 22.10 -14.63
C GLY A 78 -8.46 20.71 -14.36
N ALA A 79 -8.20 20.14 -13.19
CA ALA A 79 -9.00 19.02 -12.70
C ALA A 79 -10.46 19.46 -12.47
N PRO A 80 -11.44 18.53 -12.61
CA PRO A 80 -12.84 18.85 -12.34
C PRO A 80 -13.06 19.42 -10.93
N ASP A 81 -13.93 20.41 -10.80
CA ASP A 81 -14.23 21.09 -9.54
C ASP A 81 -14.84 20.17 -8.47
N TRP A 82 -15.44 19.06 -8.88
CA TRP A 82 -16.03 18.09 -7.96
C TRP A 82 -15.01 17.16 -7.30
N LEU A 83 -13.74 17.17 -7.72
CA LEU A 83 -12.71 16.37 -7.07
C LEU A 83 -12.41 16.90 -5.67
N GLN A 84 -12.52 16.01 -4.70
CA GLN A 84 -12.13 16.30 -3.34
C GLN A 84 -10.62 16.20 -3.18
N SER A 85 -10.05 17.09 -2.40
CA SER A 85 -8.63 17.13 -2.12
C SER A 85 -8.36 17.59 -0.68
N THR A 86 -7.19 17.23 -0.17
CA THR A 86 -6.70 17.67 1.14
C THR A 86 -5.23 18.03 1.09
N VAL A 87 -4.82 18.90 2.00
CA VAL A 87 -3.42 19.28 2.14
C VAL A 87 -2.68 18.17 2.91
N VAL A 88 -1.67 17.59 2.28
CA VAL A 88 -0.78 16.61 2.92
C VAL A 88 0.63 17.19 3.07
N ALA A 89 1.27 16.90 4.19
CA ALA A 89 2.67 17.23 4.39
C ALA A 89 3.59 16.28 3.62
N THR A 90 4.81 16.73 3.35
CA THR A 90 5.84 15.94 2.65
C THR A 90 7.12 15.87 3.49
N PRO A 91 7.99 14.87 3.28
CA PRO A 91 9.18 14.68 4.10
C PRO A 91 10.17 15.87 4.11
N ASN A 92 10.12 16.73 3.11
CA ASN A 92 10.99 17.92 3.03
C ASN A 92 10.34 19.18 3.61
N GLY A 93 9.25 19.06 4.37
CA GLY A 93 8.58 20.19 5.03
C GLY A 93 7.68 21.02 4.12
N THR A 94 7.47 20.63 2.87
CA THR A 94 6.49 21.27 1.99
C THR A 94 5.11 20.61 2.09
N THR A 95 4.12 21.20 1.46
CA THR A 95 2.76 20.64 1.39
C THR A 95 2.34 20.37 -0.06
N SER A 96 1.37 19.50 -0.22
CA SER A 96 0.77 19.19 -1.52
C SER A 96 -0.74 18.99 -1.36
N ASN A 97 -1.51 19.45 -2.33
CA ASN A 97 -2.96 19.22 -2.37
C ASN A 97 -3.23 17.88 -3.04
N ALA A 98 -3.41 16.84 -2.23
CA ALA A 98 -3.58 15.46 -2.69
C ALA A 98 -5.04 15.12 -2.96
N LEU A 99 -5.28 14.23 -3.92
CA LEU A 99 -6.61 13.65 -4.19
C LEU A 99 -7.10 12.93 -2.93
N VAL A 100 -8.38 13.11 -2.58
CA VAL A 100 -9.09 12.26 -1.64
C VAL A 100 -9.94 11.28 -2.44
N VAL A 101 -9.88 9.99 -2.11
CA VAL A 101 -10.76 8.98 -2.71
C VAL A 101 -12.14 9.08 -2.05
N ALA A 102 -12.93 10.07 -2.45
CA ALA A 102 -14.24 10.30 -1.83
C ALA A 102 -15.29 9.29 -2.31
N ASP A 103 -15.23 8.92 -3.57
CA ASP A 103 -16.13 7.98 -4.23
C ASP A 103 -15.44 7.32 -5.44
N LEU A 104 -16.14 6.47 -6.14
CA LEU A 104 -15.60 5.73 -7.28
C LEU A 104 -15.36 6.63 -8.51
N ALA A 105 -16.08 7.74 -8.64
CA ALA A 105 -15.83 8.71 -9.71
C ALA A 105 -14.40 9.27 -9.65
N HIS A 106 -13.84 9.47 -8.44
CA HIS A 106 -12.45 9.88 -8.23
C HIS A 106 -11.46 8.85 -8.76
N VAL A 107 -11.75 7.55 -8.57
CA VAL A 107 -10.92 6.45 -9.07
C VAL A 107 -10.99 6.37 -10.60
N VAL A 108 -12.19 6.45 -11.18
CA VAL A 108 -12.38 6.45 -12.65
C VAL A 108 -11.68 7.65 -13.29
N TRP A 109 -11.78 8.83 -12.69
CA TRP A 109 -11.02 10.00 -13.13
C TRP A 109 -9.51 9.78 -13.06
N ALA A 110 -9.01 9.18 -11.96
CA ALA A 110 -7.59 8.87 -11.85
C ALA A 110 -7.12 7.92 -12.96
N VAL A 111 -7.93 6.90 -13.32
CA VAL A 111 -7.65 6.02 -14.47
C VAL A 111 -7.63 6.82 -15.77
N ASN A 112 -8.59 7.74 -15.95
CA ASN A 112 -8.62 8.57 -17.15
C ASN A 112 -7.34 9.38 -17.34
N VAL A 113 -6.76 9.94 -16.28
CA VAL A 113 -5.49 10.67 -16.36
C VAL A 113 -4.26 9.75 -16.37
N GLY A 114 -4.44 8.44 -16.50
CA GLY A 114 -3.37 7.46 -16.68
C GLY A 114 -2.89 6.79 -15.40
N CYS A 115 -3.62 6.90 -14.30
CA CYS A 115 -3.29 6.19 -13.07
C CYS A 115 -3.78 4.75 -13.15
N ILE A 116 -2.89 3.77 -12.89
CA ILE A 116 -3.28 2.36 -12.84
C ILE A 116 -3.78 1.99 -11.45
N GLY A 117 -3.10 2.45 -10.41
CA GLY A 117 -3.48 2.22 -9.03
C GLY A 117 -3.01 3.34 -8.12
N LEU A 118 -3.52 3.38 -6.90
CA LEU A 118 -3.30 4.45 -5.95
C LEU A 118 -2.45 4.00 -4.77
N HIS A 119 -1.58 4.90 -4.31
CA HIS A 119 -0.89 4.77 -3.04
C HIS A 119 -1.61 5.62 -2.00
N LEU A 120 -2.07 5.00 -0.92
CA LEU A 120 -2.91 5.63 0.10
C LEU A 120 -2.11 6.01 1.34
N TRP A 121 -2.43 7.16 1.94
CA TRP A 121 -1.98 7.49 3.28
C TRP A 121 -2.66 6.60 4.34
N PRO A 122 -2.04 6.38 5.53
CA PRO A 122 -2.58 5.52 6.59
C PRO A 122 -3.64 6.20 7.46
N TYR A 123 -4.23 7.29 7.00
CA TYR A 123 -5.21 8.10 7.73
C TYR A 123 -6.33 8.60 6.80
N LEU A 124 -7.42 9.02 7.38
CA LEU A 124 -8.51 9.68 6.67
C LEU A 124 -8.20 11.18 6.48
N ALA A 125 -8.67 11.77 5.38
CA ALA A 125 -8.52 13.22 5.13
C ALA A 125 -9.17 14.08 6.22
N ALA A 126 -10.16 13.54 6.92
CA ALA A 126 -10.84 14.20 8.04
C ALA A 126 -10.02 14.22 9.34
N ASP A 127 -9.03 13.31 9.46
CA ASP A 127 -8.16 13.22 10.65
C ASP A 127 -6.73 12.85 10.22
N PRO A 128 -5.96 13.80 9.69
CA PRO A 128 -4.62 13.55 9.18
C PRO A 128 -3.54 13.35 10.27
N GLU A 129 -3.87 13.66 11.53
CA GLU A 129 -2.95 13.54 12.66
C GLU A 129 -2.85 12.12 13.20
N HIS A 130 -3.91 11.31 13.03
CA HIS A 130 -3.97 9.96 13.56
C HIS A 130 -4.03 8.92 12.44
N ALA A 131 -3.13 7.93 12.53
CA ALA A 131 -3.19 6.77 11.65
C ALA A 131 -4.33 5.84 12.12
N ASP A 132 -5.19 5.42 11.19
CA ASP A 132 -6.23 4.45 11.43
C ASP A 132 -5.89 3.06 10.88
N GLU A 133 -4.67 2.89 10.37
CA GLU A 133 -4.11 1.63 9.88
C GLU A 133 -2.65 1.47 10.29
N LEU A 134 -2.32 0.30 10.84
CA LEU A 134 -0.96 -0.22 10.91
C LEU A 134 -0.74 -1.16 9.73
N ARG A 135 0.42 -1.06 9.09
CA ARG A 135 0.75 -1.80 7.86
C ARG A 135 2.05 -2.57 8.05
N ILE A 136 1.97 -3.89 8.03
CA ILE A 136 3.11 -4.79 8.07
C ILE A 136 3.40 -5.19 6.63
N ASP A 137 4.54 -4.78 6.11
CA ASP A 137 4.98 -5.05 4.74
C ASP A 137 6.06 -6.14 4.76
N LEU A 138 5.74 -7.29 4.16
CA LEU A 138 6.58 -8.48 4.11
C LEU A 138 7.18 -8.61 2.72
N ASP A 139 8.43 -8.17 2.57
CA ASP A 139 9.14 -8.16 1.29
C ASP A 139 10.17 -9.28 1.20
N PRO A 140 10.15 -10.12 0.15
CA PRO A 140 11.19 -11.10 -0.09
C PRO A 140 12.50 -10.40 -0.50
N THR A 141 13.61 -10.80 0.13
CA THR A 141 14.94 -10.39 -0.32
C THR A 141 15.43 -11.24 -1.50
N ALA A 142 16.60 -10.92 -2.04
CA ALA A 142 17.18 -11.72 -3.12
C ALA A 142 17.40 -13.17 -2.67
N GLY A 143 17.02 -14.11 -3.51
CA GLY A 143 17.23 -15.55 -3.29
C GLY A 143 16.06 -16.29 -2.61
N ILE A 144 15.00 -15.59 -2.22
CA ILE A 144 13.78 -16.22 -1.69
C ILE A 144 12.55 -15.86 -2.52
N GLY A 145 11.47 -16.63 -2.36
CA GLY A 145 10.24 -16.49 -3.11
C GLY A 145 9.01 -16.28 -2.24
N PHE A 146 7.86 -16.44 -2.86
CA PHE A 146 6.57 -16.27 -2.19
C PHE A 146 6.26 -17.33 -1.11
N PRO A 147 6.76 -18.59 -1.19
CA PRO A 147 6.59 -19.55 -0.08
C PRO A 147 7.13 -19.06 1.26
N GLU A 148 8.31 -18.41 1.27
CA GLU A 148 8.91 -17.84 2.48
C GLU A 148 8.10 -16.62 2.98
N VAL A 149 7.59 -15.77 2.08
CA VAL A 149 6.72 -14.65 2.44
C VAL A 149 5.43 -15.17 3.09
N ARG A 150 4.86 -16.24 2.57
CA ARG A 150 3.69 -16.92 3.14
C ARG A 150 3.98 -17.44 4.54
N ALA A 151 5.10 -18.13 4.73
CA ALA A 151 5.52 -18.63 6.04
C ALA A 151 5.71 -17.47 7.04
N ALA A 152 6.36 -16.38 6.63
CA ALA A 152 6.54 -15.19 7.46
C ALA A 152 5.20 -14.53 7.84
N ALA A 153 4.22 -14.51 6.92
CA ALA A 153 2.89 -13.99 7.20
C ALA A 153 2.15 -14.83 8.27
N LEU A 154 2.29 -16.15 8.24
CA LEU A 154 1.71 -17.02 9.26
C LEU A 154 2.40 -16.86 10.63
N CYS A 155 3.73 -16.66 10.66
CA CYS A 155 4.44 -16.30 11.89
C CYS A 155 3.96 -14.95 12.45
N CYS A 156 3.75 -13.98 11.57
CA CYS A 156 3.22 -12.68 11.97
C CYS A 156 1.78 -12.79 12.51
N ARG A 157 0.93 -13.59 11.87
CA ARG A 157 -0.42 -13.91 12.36
C ARG A 157 -0.37 -14.45 13.78
N ALA A 158 0.44 -15.47 14.03
CA ALA A 158 0.55 -16.08 15.35
C ALA A 158 0.95 -15.06 16.43
N LEU A 159 1.92 -14.19 16.15
CA LEU A 159 2.32 -13.13 17.10
C LEU A 159 1.18 -12.12 17.34
N LEU A 160 0.47 -11.70 16.31
CA LEU A 160 -0.67 -10.80 16.47
C LEU A 160 -1.79 -11.44 17.30
N GLU A 161 -2.11 -12.71 17.05
CA GLU A 161 -3.12 -13.46 17.83
C GLU A 161 -2.74 -13.61 19.31
N GLU A 162 -1.45 -13.86 19.61
CA GLU A 162 -0.94 -13.86 21.00
C GLU A 162 -1.13 -12.51 21.70
N LEU A 163 -1.05 -11.42 20.96
CA LEU A 163 -1.25 -10.06 21.44
C LEU A 163 -2.72 -9.63 21.47
N GLY A 164 -3.64 -10.50 21.05
CA GLY A 164 -5.07 -10.19 20.93
C GLY A 164 -5.38 -9.19 19.82
N ILE A 165 -4.53 -9.10 18.79
CA ILE A 165 -4.67 -8.17 17.66
C ILE A 165 -5.12 -8.95 16.42
N GLU A 166 -6.17 -8.48 15.76
CA GLU A 166 -6.66 -9.03 14.51
C GLU A 166 -5.93 -8.39 13.31
N GLY A 167 -5.22 -9.19 12.55
CA GLY A 167 -4.55 -8.78 11.33
C GLY A 167 -5.31 -9.23 10.07
N HIS A 168 -5.26 -8.42 9.01
CA HIS A 168 -5.96 -8.64 7.75
C HIS A 168 -4.96 -8.74 6.60
N PRO A 169 -4.71 -9.93 6.02
CA PRO A 169 -3.72 -10.13 4.98
C PRO A 169 -4.22 -9.67 3.61
N LYS A 170 -3.28 -9.25 2.75
CA LYS A 170 -3.49 -9.06 1.31
C LYS A 170 -2.23 -9.32 0.53
N THR A 171 -2.36 -9.72 -0.73
CA THR A 171 -1.23 -9.69 -1.66
C THR A 171 -0.81 -8.25 -1.95
N THR A 172 0.47 -8.03 -2.24
CA THR A 172 0.90 -6.71 -2.72
C THR A 172 0.52 -6.46 -4.18
N GLY A 173 0.05 -7.50 -4.90
CA GLY A 173 -0.07 -7.52 -6.36
C GLY A 173 1.30 -7.61 -7.05
N ASN A 174 2.36 -7.84 -6.28
CA ASN A 174 3.73 -8.06 -6.74
C ASN A 174 4.30 -9.34 -6.08
N LYS A 175 5.34 -9.27 -5.27
CA LYS A 175 6.05 -10.43 -4.71
C LYS A 175 5.81 -10.66 -3.22
N GLY A 176 5.29 -9.66 -2.51
CA GLY A 176 5.12 -9.67 -1.06
C GLY A 176 3.67 -9.85 -0.60
N LEU A 177 3.51 -9.86 0.71
CA LEU A 177 2.23 -9.77 1.43
C LEU A 177 2.25 -8.57 2.35
N HIS A 178 1.11 -7.92 2.50
CA HIS A 178 0.87 -6.97 3.57
C HIS A 178 -0.10 -7.56 4.58
N ILE A 179 0.07 -7.22 5.85
CA ILE A 179 -0.94 -7.47 6.89
C ILE A 179 -1.34 -6.11 7.44
N TYR A 180 -2.62 -5.81 7.41
CA TYR A 180 -3.17 -4.58 7.93
C TYR A 180 -3.83 -4.84 9.28
N VAL A 181 -3.69 -3.89 10.20
CA VAL A 181 -4.45 -3.83 11.44
C VAL A 181 -5.22 -2.52 11.42
N ARG A 182 -6.53 -2.57 11.59
CA ARG A 182 -7.35 -1.39 11.77
C ARG A 182 -7.12 -0.84 13.17
N LEU A 183 -6.78 0.43 13.27
CA LEU A 183 -6.54 1.09 14.55
C LEU A 183 -7.70 2.02 14.92
N ALA A 184 -7.96 2.16 16.21
CA ALA A 184 -8.64 3.34 16.71
C ALA A 184 -7.76 4.57 16.41
N PRO A 185 -8.31 5.68 15.89
CA PRO A 185 -7.52 6.84 15.47
C PRO A 185 -7.07 7.68 16.68
N GLN A 186 -6.06 7.18 17.39
CA GLN A 186 -5.52 7.79 18.61
C GLN A 186 -3.99 7.97 18.56
N TRP A 187 -3.32 7.31 17.60
CA TRP A 187 -1.87 7.29 17.51
C TRP A 187 -1.40 7.92 16.19
N ASP A 188 -0.34 8.69 16.31
CA ASP A 188 0.33 9.24 15.14
C ASP A 188 1.20 8.20 14.43
N SER A 189 1.71 8.55 13.26
CA SER A 189 2.58 7.65 12.49
C SER A 189 3.91 7.33 13.18
N PHE A 190 4.37 8.15 14.14
CA PHE A 190 5.59 7.85 14.90
C PHE A 190 5.35 6.70 15.87
N ALA A 191 4.25 6.74 16.61
CA ALA A 191 3.84 5.66 17.51
C ALA A 191 3.59 4.35 16.73
N VAL A 192 2.86 4.42 15.61
CA VAL A 192 2.61 3.23 14.76
C VAL A 192 3.91 2.64 14.22
N ARG A 193 4.84 3.48 13.75
CA ARG A 193 6.16 2.99 13.31
C ARG A 193 6.94 2.33 14.43
N ALA A 194 6.99 2.93 15.62
CA ALA A 194 7.68 2.35 16.78
C ALA A 194 7.12 0.97 17.15
N ALA A 195 5.79 0.82 17.10
CA ALA A 195 5.11 -0.46 17.33
C ALA A 195 5.52 -1.52 16.29
N VAL A 196 5.59 -1.15 15.00
CA VAL A 196 6.00 -2.11 13.94
C VAL A 196 7.49 -2.43 14.00
N VAL A 197 8.35 -1.50 14.45
CA VAL A 197 9.77 -1.81 14.72
C VAL A 197 9.90 -2.90 15.79
N ALA A 198 9.18 -2.77 16.89
CA ALA A 198 9.20 -3.79 17.96
C ALA A 198 8.64 -5.14 17.48
N LEU A 199 7.53 -5.13 16.74
CA LEU A 199 6.97 -6.33 16.13
C LEU A 199 7.98 -7.00 15.19
N ALA A 200 8.66 -6.24 14.33
CA ALA A 200 9.64 -6.76 13.38
C ALA A 200 10.83 -7.42 14.09
N ARG A 201 11.33 -6.80 15.17
CA ARG A 201 12.39 -7.34 16.02
C ARG A 201 11.98 -8.65 16.69
N GLU A 202 10.78 -8.70 17.24
CA GLU A 202 10.26 -9.90 17.89
C GLU A 202 10.08 -11.05 16.89
N LEU A 203 9.59 -10.74 15.68
CA LEU A 203 9.50 -11.74 14.61
C LEU A 203 10.88 -12.26 14.19
N GLU A 204 11.89 -11.38 14.04
CA GLU A 204 13.26 -11.79 13.74
C GLU A 204 13.85 -12.64 14.88
N ARG A 205 13.62 -12.26 16.14
CA ARG A 205 14.10 -13.01 17.31
C ARG A 205 13.51 -14.43 17.38
N ARG A 206 12.23 -14.59 17.02
CA ARG A 206 11.55 -15.90 17.02
C ARG A 206 11.90 -16.75 15.79
N HIS A 207 12.14 -16.09 14.65
CA HIS A 207 12.31 -16.75 13.36
C HIS A 207 13.54 -16.19 12.60
N PRO A 208 14.76 -16.27 13.19
CA PRO A 208 15.95 -15.60 12.66
C PRO A 208 16.42 -16.11 11.28
N ASP A 209 16.06 -17.34 10.93
CA ASP A 209 16.42 -17.93 9.62
C ASP A 209 15.41 -17.55 8.52
N LEU A 210 14.22 -17.07 8.86
CA LEU A 210 13.16 -16.75 7.91
C LEU A 210 12.92 -15.25 7.77
N ILE A 211 12.95 -14.49 8.87
CA ILE A 211 12.52 -13.10 8.95
C ILE A 211 13.68 -12.21 9.36
N THR A 212 13.71 -10.99 8.85
CA THR A 212 14.69 -9.98 9.25
C THR A 212 14.06 -8.60 9.40
N ALA A 213 14.51 -7.87 10.43
CA ALA A 213 14.28 -6.45 10.66
C ALA A 213 15.50 -5.58 10.27
N ALA A 214 16.53 -6.18 9.67
CA ALA A 214 17.76 -5.49 9.33
C ALA A 214 17.52 -4.38 8.29
N TRP A 215 17.85 -3.13 8.66
CA TRP A 215 17.73 -2.01 7.74
C TRP A 215 18.65 -2.13 6.53
N TRP A 216 19.89 -2.57 6.76
CA TRP A 216 20.90 -2.70 5.71
C TRP A 216 20.62 -3.90 4.81
N LYS A 217 20.54 -3.67 3.51
CA LYS A 217 20.30 -4.74 2.53
C LYS A 217 21.32 -5.84 2.59
N GLU A 218 22.58 -5.48 2.87
CA GLU A 218 23.70 -6.39 2.96
C GLU A 218 23.62 -7.33 4.18
N GLU A 219 22.82 -6.98 5.18
CA GLU A 219 22.63 -7.75 6.41
C GLU A 219 21.36 -8.63 6.39
N ARG A 220 20.48 -8.43 5.38
CA ARG A 220 19.20 -9.12 5.32
C ARG A 220 19.31 -10.61 5.01
N GLY A 221 20.33 -11.03 4.25
CA GLY A 221 20.46 -12.41 3.77
C GLY A 221 19.27 -12.81 2.89
N ALA A 222 19.07 -14.12 2.71
CA ALA A 222 17.93 -14.69 2.00
C ALA A 222 16.77 -14.88 2.98
N ARG A 223 16.11 -13.78 3.38
CA ARG A 223 15.03 -13.75 4.39
C ARG A 223 13.92 -12.79 3.96
N VAL A 224 12.78 -12.86 4.63
CA VAL A 224 11.68 -11.90 4.47
C VAL A 224 11.97 -10.67 5.33
N PHE A 225 12.05 -9.51 4.69
CA PHE A 225 12.22 -8.24 5.37
C PHE A 225 10.87 -7.67 5.80
N VAL A 226 10.75 -7.31 7.07
CA VAL A 226 9.61 -6.54 7.59
C VAL A 226 9.92 -5.06 7.44
N ASP A 227 9.35 -4.40 6.41
CA ASP A 227 9.58 -2.96 6.19
C ASP A 227 8.72 -2.10 7.13
N PHE A 228 9.23 -1.92 8.34
CA PHE A 228 8.61 -1.10 9.37
C PHE A 228 8.48 0.39 8.96
N ASN A 229 9.31 0.87 8.04
CA ASN A 229 9.30 2.25 7.59
C ASN A 229 8.11 2.59 6.66
N GLN A 230 7.30 1.62 6.26
CA GLN A 230 6.02 1.90 5.58
C GLN A 230 5.00 2.59 6.49
N ASN A 231 5.23 2.60 7.81
CA ASN A 231 4.43 3.32 8.79
C ASN A 231 5.02 4.68 9.21
N ALA A 232 6.18 5.05 8.67
CA ALA A 232 6.77 6.35 8.96
C ALA A 232 5.88 7.50 8.44
N PRO A 233 5.92 8.69 9.06
CA PRO A 233 5.17 9.86 8.59
C PRO A 233 5.35 10.10 7.08
N HIS A 234 4.32 10.54 6.41
CA HIS A 234 4.29 10.84 4.97
C HIS A 234 4.44 9.64 4.02
N LYS A 235 4.52 8.42 4.55
CA LYS A 235 4.53 7.21 3.72
C LYS A 235 3.15 6.87 3.19
N THR A 236 3.15 6.39 1.97
CA THR A 236 1.96 5.85 1.32
C THR A 236 2.22 4.41 0.90
N VAL A 237 1.23 3.56 1.05
CA VAL A 237 1.30 2.16 0.63
C VAL A 237 0.26 1.89 -0.45
N PHE A 238 0.58 0.98 -1.34
CA PHE A 238 -0.31 0.61 -2.44
C PHE A 238 -1.62 0.02 -1.90
N GLY A 239 -2.73 0.65 -2.25
CA GLY A 239 -4.04 0.36 -1.69
C GLY A 239 -4.54 -1.04 -2.00
N ALA A 240 -5.40 -1.58 -1.12
CA ALA A 240 -6.14 -2.80 -1.37
C ALA A 240 -7.09 -2.63 -2.57
N TRP A 241 -7.32 -3.70 -3.31
CA TRP A 241 -8.15 -3.77 -4.50
C TRP A 241 -7.63 -2.97 -5.72
N PHE A 242 -6.50 -2.27 -5.63
CA PHE A 242 -5.93 -1.57 -6.78
C PHE A 242 -5.09 -2.50 -7.66
N ALA A 243 -5.24 -2.30 -8.99
CA ALA A 243 -4.42 -2.98 -9.99
C ALA A 243 -2.99 -2.44 -9.98
N ARG A 244 -2.00 -3.34 -10.00
CA ARG A 244 -0.58 -2.98 -10.11
C ARG A 244 -0.20 -2.66 -11.55
N PRO A 245 0.76 -1.77 -11.76
CA PRO A 245 1.31 -1.50 -13.09
C PRO A 245 2.25 -2.63 -13.54
N ARG A 246 1.71 -3.84 -13.62
CA ARG A 246 2.35 -5.04 -14.16
C ARG A 246 1.61 -5.47 -15.42
N THR A 247 2.31 -6.07 -16.36
CA THR A 247 1.77 -6.43 -17.68
C THR A 247 0.55 -7.34 -17.67
N GLY A 248 0.40 -8.15 -16.61
CA GLY A 248 -0.73 -9.06 -16.39
C GLY A 248 -1.88 -8.46 -15.58
N GLY A 249 -1.86 -7.16 -15.24
CA GLY A 249 -2.94 -6.52 -14.51
C GLY A 249 -3.22 -7.11 -13.13
N GLN A 250 -2.18 -7.55 -12.41
CA GLN A 250 -2.30 -8.11 -11.07
C GLN A 250 -2.90 -7.11 -10.10
N VAL A 251 -3.66 -7.62 -9.13
CA VAL A 251 -4.37 -6.83 -8.13
C VAL A 251 -3.79 -7.05 -6.74
N SER A 252 -3.70 -5.98 -5.99
CA SER A 252 -3.39 -6.02 -4.56
C SER A 252 -4.63 -6.48 -3.81
N THR A 253 -4.78 -7.80 -3.63
CA THR A 253 -6.03 -8.45 -3.26
C THR A 253 -6.06 -8.84 -1.79
N PRO A 254 -7.03 -8.34 -0.99
CA PRO A 254 -7.35 -8.85 0.34
C PRO A 254 -7.62 -10.35 0.33
N LEU A 255 -7.21 -11.03 1.39
CA LEU A 255 -7.32 -12.48 1.55
C LEU A 255 -7.96 -12.83 2.89
N HIS A 256 -8.67 -13.95 2.94
CA HIS A 256 -8.89 -14.69 4.19
C HIS A 256 -7.59 -15.37 4.61
N TRP A 257 -7.41 -15.62 5.92
CA TRP A 257 -6.17 -16.23 6.39
C TRP A 257 -5.94 -17.67 5.89
N ASP A 258 -7.00 -18.41 5.64
CA ASP A 258 -6.93 -19.77 5.05
C ASP A 258 -6.49 -19.74 3.57
N GLU A 259 -6.71 -18.64 2.87
CA GLU A 259 -6.24 -18.47 1.49
C GLU A 259 -4.74 -18.17 1.40
N VAL A 260 -4.12 -17.67 2.48
CA VAL A 260 -2.69 -17.33 2.48
C VAL A 260 -1.82 -18.54 2.15
N GLU A 261 -2.22 -19.72 2.59
CA GLU A 261 -1.47 -20.96 2.36
C GLU A 261 -1.41 -21.40 0.89
N THR A 262 -2.44 -21.07 0.11
CA THR A 262 -2.61 -21.59 -1.25
C THR A 262 -2.59 -20.55 -2.35
N VAL A 263 -2.69 -19.26 -2.00
CA VAL A 263 -2.78 -18.17 -2.98
C VAL A 263 -1.61 -18.12 -3.94
N VAL A 264 -1.91 -17.91 -5.22
CA VAL A 264 -0.95 -17.64 -6.28
C VAL A 264 -1.15 -16.18 -6.72
N PRO A 265 -0.29 -15.23 -6.31
CA PRO A 265 -0.51 -13.79 -6.56
C PRO A 265 -0.64 -13.41 -8.03
N ASP A 266 0.03 -14.15 -8.93
CA ASP A 266 -0.01 -13.85 -10.36
C ASP A 266 -1.36 -14.18 -11.01
N GLU A 267 -2.18 -15.02 -10.39
CA GLU A 267 -3.54 -15.36 -10.84
C GLU A 267 -4.59 -14.32 -10.41
N LEU A 268 -4.26 -13.44 -9.46
CA LEU A 268 -5.14 -12.39 -8.96
C LEU A 268 -5.05 -11.15 -9.86
N THR A 269 -5.85 -11.12 -10.90
CA THR A 269 -5.83 -10.08 -11.94
C THR A 269 -7.14 -9.30 -11.99
N ILE A 270 -7.17 -8.19 -12.73
CA ILE A 270 -8.42 -7.43 -12.98
C ILE A 270 -9.53 -8.27 -13.62
N ARG A 271 -9.22 -9.44 -14.22
CA ARG A 271 -10.22 -10.35 -14.78
C ARG A 271 -10.73 -11.38 -13.77
N THR A 272 -9.87 -11.86 -12.89
CA THR A 272 -10.20 -12.97 -11.99
C THR A 272 -10.75 -12.51 -10.64
N VAL A 273 -10.30 -11.35 -10.14
CA VAL A 273 -10.68 -10.83 -8.82
C VAL A 273 -12.17 -10.51 -8.70
N PRO A 274 -12.87 -9.92 -9.67
CA PRO A 274 -14.31 -9.65 -9.54
C PRO A 274 -15.13 -10.91 -9.31
N GLU A 275 -14.82 -11.99 -10.03
CA GLU A 275 -15.49 -13.30 -9.83
C GLU A 275 -15.13 -13.91 -8.49
N LEU A 276 -13.86 -13.85 -8.10
CA LEU A 276 -13.39 -14.34 -6.81
C LEU A 276 -14.17 -13.70 -5.67
N VAL A 277 -14.27 -12.37 -5.64
CA VAL A 277 -14.97 -11.62 -4.59
C VAL A 277 -16.47 -11.94 -4.57
N ARG A 278 -17.10 -12.01 -5.76
CA ARG A 278 -18.52 -12.38 -5.87
C ARG A 278 -18.82 -13.75 -5.26
N ARG A 279 -17.89 -14.69 -5.38
CA ARG A 279 -18.02 -16.05 -4.87
C ARG A 279 -17.75 -16.15 -3.37
N ARG A 280 -16.77 -15.46 -2.82
CA ARG A 280 -16.29 -15.63 -1.44
C ARG A 280 -16.63 -14.48 -0.48
N GLY A 281 -17.13 -13.34 -1.00
CA GLY A 281 -17.28 -12.09 -0.26
C GLY A 281 -15.98 -11.31 -0.10
N ASP A 282 -16.03 -10.24 0.69
CA ASP A 282 -14.89 -9.39 1.02
C ASP A 282 -14.24 -9.83 2.33
N PRO A 283 -12.97 -10.29 2.30
CA PRO A 283 -12.25 -10.66 3.52
C PRO A 283 -12.07 -9.53 4.52
N TRP A 284 -12.16 -8.27 4.05
CA TRP A 284 -11.98 -7.07 4.86
C TRP A 284 -13.29 -6.33 5.17
N GLY A 285 -14.46 -6.94 4.83
CA GLY A 285 -15.77 -6.30 4.98
C GLY A 285 -16.04 -5.75 6.38
N ASP A 286 -15.62 -6.46 7.41
CA ASP A 286 -15.81 -6.07 8.82
C ASP A 286 -14.63 -5.32 9.44
N MET A 287 -13.52 -5.18 8.72
CA MET A 287 -12.28 -4.60 9.26
C MET A 287 -12.51 -3.19 9.84
N ALA A 288 -13.27 -2.34 9.12
CA ALA A 288 -13.53 -0.97 9.54
C ALA A 288 -14.34 -0.85 10.84
N ALA A 289 -15.17 -1.85 11.12
CA ALA A 289 -16.03 -1.89 12.31
C ALA A 289 -15.33 -2.39 13.57
N ARG A 290 -14.11 -2.91 13.44
CA ARG A 290 -13.33 -3.53 14.53
C ARG A 290 -11.97 -2.87 14.75
N PRO A 291 -11.92 -1.59 15.15
CA PRO A 291 -10.66 -0.91 15.43
C PRO A 291 -9.96 -1.53 16.64
N GLN A 292 -8.66 -1.76 16.51
CA GLN A 292 -7.80 -2.39 17.51
C GLN A 292 -7.01 -1.35 18.29
N SER A 293 -6.54 -1.75 19.48
CA SER A 293 -5.58 -0.96 20.26
C SER A 293 -4.14 -1.23 19.82
N LEU A 294 -3.32 -0.19 19.77
CA LEU A 294 -1.89 -0.29 19.52
C LEU A 294 -1.08 -0.60 20.79
N GLU A 295 -1.68 -0.49 21.97
CA GLU A 295 -1.01 -0.59 23.28
C GLU A 295 -0.15 -1.86 23.46
N PRO A 296 -0.57 -3.07 23.05
CA PRO A 296 0.28 -4.25 23.20
C PRO A 296 1.62 -4.13 22.46
N LEU A 297 1.61 -3.56 21.26
CA LEU A 297 2.83 -3.34 20.47
C LEU A 297 3.66 -2.17 21.01
N LEU A 298 3.02 -1.14 21.57
CA LEU A 298 3.72 -0.03 22.22
C LEU A 298 4.38 -0.48 23.52
N ALA A 299 3.79 -1.41 24.25
CA ALA A 299 4.43 -2.03 25.42
C ALA A 299 5.71 -2.79 25.03
N MET A 300 5.69 -3.52 23.91
CA MET A 300 6.91 -4.15 23.36
C MET A 300 7.95 -3.09 22.97
N ALA A 301 7.55 -2.00 22.32
CA ALA A 301 8.45 -0.92 21.97
C ALA A 301 9.04 -0.21 23.21
N ALA A 302 8.29 -0.13 24.30
CA ALA A 302 8.80 0.38 25.57
C ALA A 302 9.83 -0.58 26.18
N ALA A 303 9.56 -1.88 26.20
CA ALA A 303 10.50 -2.89 26.68
C ALA A 303 11.83 -2.89 25.87
N ASP A 304 11.77 -2.72 24.55
CA ASP A 304 12.95 -2.56 23.70
C ASP A 304 13.80 -1.35 24.15
N ARG A 305 13.16 -0.20 24.39
CA ARG A 305 13.86 1.01 24.88
C ARG A 305 14.48 0.81 26.27
N ASP A 306 13.74 0.19 27.18
CA ASP A 306 14.22 -0.10 28.55
C ASP A 306 15.40 -1.08 28.53
N ALA A 307 15.43 -2.00 27.55
CA ALA A 307 16.56 -2.89 27.28
C ALA A 307 17.74 -2.18 26.58
N GLY A 308 17.63 -0.88 26.27
CA GLY A 308 18.69 -0.09 25.63
C GLY A 308 18.82 -0.29 24.12
N LEU A 309 17.84 -0.90 23.46
CA LEU A 309 17.85 -1.04 22.00
C LEU A 309 17.69 0.35 21.33
N PRO A 310 18.58 0.71 20.37
CA PRO A 310 18.46 1.97 19.66
C PRO A 310 17.20 1.99 18.76
N ASP A 311 16.71 3.17 18.41
CA ASP A 311 15.68 3.28 17.38
C ASP A 311 16.20 2.73 16.05
N ALA A 312 15.27 2.17 15.26
CA ALA A 312 15.60 1.68 13.93
C ALA A 312 15.90 2.86 12.97
N PRO A 313 16.78 2.68 11.97
CA PRO A 313 17.15 3.74 11.04
C PRO A 313 15.94 4.30 10.26
N TRP A 314 15.94 5.61 10.06
CA TRP A 314 14.94 6.33 9.28
C TRP A 314 15.36 6.49 7.82
N PRO A 315 14.40 6.58 6.88
CA PRO A 315 14.69 6.88 5.49
C PRO A 315 15.39 8.24 5.31
N PRO A 316 16.30 8.41 4.33
CA PRO A 316 17.13 9.62 4.17
C PRO A 316 16.35 10.93 3.99
N GLN A 317 15.18 10.86 3.41
CA GLN A 317 14.37 12.03 3.06
C GLN A 317 13.51 12.59 4.22
N TYR A 318 13.56 11.97 5.40
CA TYR A 318 12.80 12.46 6.56
C TYR A 318 13.58 13.54 7.32
N PRO A 319 12.89 14.57 7.88
CA PRO A 319 13.53 15.53 8.78
C PRO A 319 14.11 14.82 10.01
N LYS A 320 15.27 15.27 10.48
CA LYS A 320 15.86 14.73 11.72
C LYS A 320 14.96 15.08 12.89
N MET A 321 14.63 14.06 13.68
CA MET A 321 13.98 14.24 14.96
C MET A 321 15.04 14.31 16.08
N PRO A 322 14.79 15.01 17.18
CA PRO A 322 15.69 15.01 18.32
C PRO A 322 15.94 13.58 18.81
N GLY A 323 17.21 13.19 18.93
CA GLY A 323 17.61 11.87 19.42
C GLY A 323 17.55 10.72 18.41
N GLU A 324 17.08 10.96 17.16
CA GLU A 324 17.09 9.90 16.16
C GLU A 324 18.51 9.62 15.63
N PRO A 325 18.80 8.35 15.29
CA PRO A 325 20.09 7.98 14.69
C PRO A 325 20.25 8.63 13.30
N PRO A 326 21.48 8.66 12.75
CA PRO A 326 21.75 9.19 11.41
C PRO A 326 20.89 8.49 10.36
N ARG A 327 20.34 9.26 9.43
CA ARG A 327 19.56 8.75 8.32
C ARG A 327 20.46 8.25 7.23
N VAL A 328 20.20 7.02 6.78
CA VAL A 328 21.07 6.34 5.83
C VAL A 328 20.22 5.59 4.80
N ALA A 329 20.71 5.54 3.57
CA ALA A 329 20.12 4.66 2.57
C ALA A 329 20.26 3.20 3.01
N PRO A 330 19.32 2.29 2.62
CA PRO A 330 19.33 0.89 3.07
C PRO A 330 20.39 0.03 2.36
N SER A 331 21.38 0.63 1.70
CA SER A 331 22.53 -0.04 1.12
C SER A 331 23.77 0.82 1.28
N ARG A 332 24.88 0.17 1.63
CA ARG A 332 26.21 0.77 1.72
C ARG A 332 26.97 0.73 0.37
N ALA A 333 26.42 0.01 -0.62
CA ALA A 333 26.99 -0.03 -1.95
C ALA A 333 26.99 1.37 -2.58
N ARG A 334 28.12 1.82 -3.14
CA ARG A 334 28.16 3.06 -3.93
C ARG A 334 27.25 2.87 -5.15
N LYS A 335 26.34 3.83 -5.38
CA LYS A 335 25.69 3.92 -6.69
C LYS A 335 26.75 4.01 -7.76
N ALA A 336 26.72 3.10 -8.74
CA ALA A 336 27.49 3.31 -9.96
C ALA A 336 27.09 4.66 -10.56
N PRO A 337 28.05 5.45 -11.09
CA PRO A 337 27.71 6.69 -11.77
C PRO A 337 26.73 6.35 -12.89
N GLU A 338 25.59 7.03 -12.90
CA GLU A 338 24.65 6.96 -14.01
C GLU A 338 25.43 7.47 -15.23
N GLY A 339 25.71 6.56 -16.17
CA GLY A 339 26.45 6.87 -17.39
C GLY A 339 25.74 7.99 -18.14
N GLY A 340 26.50 9.01 -18.53
CA GLY A 340 26.05 10.20 -19.21
C GLY A 340 25.44 9.95 -20.59
#